data_9ecb7bf2e9d912e734a7f2102154b35b
#
_entry.id   9ecb7bf2e9d912e734a7f2102154b35b
#
_cell.length_a   1.000
_cell.length_b   1.000
_cell.length_c   1.000
_cell.angle_alpha   90.00
_cell.angle_beta   90.00
_cell.angle_gamma   90.00
#
_symmetry.space_group_name_H-M   'P 1'
#
loop_
_entity.id
_entity.type
_entity.pdbx_description
1 polymer ?
#
loop_
_entity_poly.entity_id
_entity_poly.type
_entity_poly.pdbx_seq_one_letter_code
_entity_poly.pdbx_strand_id
1 'polypeptide(L)'
;ERILAWRAACPDLVIRSTFIAGFPGETESEFGYLLDFLDEAQIDRAGCFAYSPVDGALANQLDNPIPEQIREERRAQFMAKAEQISIKRLAKKVGKRIQVLIDRVDDSGGIGRSIGDAPEIDGLVRVLPPSKPSKRYRAGEIIRATVISSQGHDLIVET
;
A
#
# COMPACT_ATOMS: atom_id res chain seq x y z
N GLU A 1 -8.07 16.45 7.35
CA GLU A 1 -8.90 16.41 8.58
C GLU A 1 -9.58 15.05 8.79
N ARG A 2 -10.39 14.52 7.85
CA ARG A 2 -11.14 13.25 8.04
C ARG A 2 -10.25 12.03 8.30
N ILE A 3 -9.17 11.87 7.56
CA ILE A 3 -8.21 10.75 7.73
C ILE A 3 -7.60 10.76 9.14
N LEU A 4 -7.24 11.93 9.64
CA LEU A 4 -6.71 12.08 11.00
C LEU A 4 -7.77 11.73 12.06
N ALA A 5 -9.01 12.15 11.86
CA ALA A 5 -10.12 11.79 12.74
C ALA A 5 -10.40 10.28 12.74
N TRP A 6 -10.38 9.62 11.57
CA TRP A 6 -10.53 8.17 11.48
C TRP A 6 -9.41 7.41 12.20
N ARG A 7 -8.16 7.87 12.06
CA ARG A 7 -7.04 7.27 12.77
C ARG A 7 -7.03 7.54 14.26
N ALA A 8 -7.58 8.67 14.70
CA ALA A 8 -7.79 8.92 16.12
C ALA A 8 -8.81 7.94 16.73
N ALA A 9 -9.87 7.63 15.98
CA ALA A 9 -10.87 6.64 16.39
C ALA A 9 -10.39 5.19 16.26
N CYS A 10 -9.56 4.90 15.25
CA CYS A 10 -9.01 3.58 14.97
C CYS A 10 -7.53 3.69 14.60
N PRO A 11 -6.59 3.63 15.56
CA PRO A 11 -5.15 3.86 15.35
C PRO A 11 -4.49 2.90 14.35
N ASP A 12 -5.00 1.66 14.26
CA ASP A 12 -4.49 0.63 13.35
C ASP A 12 -5.20 0.60 11.99
N LEU A 13 -6.04 1.61 11.71
CA LEU A 13 -6.75 1.73 10.44
C LEU A 13 -5.77 1.76 9.26
N VAL A 14 -5.96 0.85 8.33
CA VAL A 14 -5.24 0.82 7.05
C VAL A 14 -6.09 1.53 6.00
N ILE A 15 -5.50 2.52 5.34
CA ILE A 15 -6.17 3.33 4.32
C ILE A 15 -5.56 3.01 2.97
N ARG A 16 -6.44 2.72 2.01
CA ARG A 16 -6.11 2.52 0.60
C ARG A 16 -6.78 3.61 -0.23
N SER A 17 -6.07 4.12 -1.23
CA SER A 17 -6.63 5.04 -2.22
C SER A 17 -5.92 4.91 -3.55
N THR A 18 -6.62 5.31 -4.62
CA THR A 18 -6.07 5.37 -5.97
C THR A 18 -6.24 6.78 -6.50
N PHE A 19 -5.22 7.27 -7.18
CA PHE A 19 -5.13 8.63 -7.70
C PHE A 19 -4.88 8.61 -9.20
N ILE A 20 -5.15 9.74 -9.85
CA ILE A 20 -4.79 9.97 -11.25
C ILE A 20 -3.90 11.22 -11.25
N ALA A 21 -2.72 11.12 -11.87
CA ALA A 21 -1.81 12.24 -12.09
C ALA A 21 -1.85 12.70 -13.56
N GLY A 22 -1.65 13.99 -13.77
CA GLY A 22 -1.64 14.57 -15.12
C GLY A 22 -3.04 14.72 -15.74
N PHE A 23 -4.07 14.92 -14.91
CA PHE A 23 -5.40 15.27 -15.41
C PHE A 23 -5.36 16.58 -16.21
N PRO A 24 -6.13 16.73 -17.30
CA PRO A 24 -6.13 17.98 -18.07
C PRO A 24 -6.33 19.21 -17.19
N GLY A 25 -5.44 20.20 -17.33
CA GLY A 25 -5.44 21.41 -16.52
C GLY A 25 -4.67 21.31 -15.18
N GLU A 26 -4.21 20.14 -14.76
CA GLU A 26 -3.43 19.99 -13.53
C GLU A 26 -2.12 20.79 -13.60
N THR A 27 -1.98 21.77 -12.72
CA THR A 27 -0.78 22.59 -12.61
C THR A 27 0.33 21.90 -11.81
N GLU A 28 1.57 22.39 -11.95
CA GLU A 28 2.70 21.92 -11.13
C GLU A 28 2.46 22.15 -9.62
N SER A 29 1.82 23.27 -9.28
CA SER A 29 1.49 23.60 -7.88
C SER A 29 0.46 22.62 -7.30
N GLU A 30 -0.55 22.22 -8.07
CA GLU A 30 -1.57 21.24 -7.63
C GLU A 30 -0.97 19.85 -7.48
N PHE A 31 -0.10 19.45 -8.41
CA PHE A 31 0.64 18.20 -8.26
C PHE A 31 1.57 18.21 -7.03
N GLY A 32 2.28 19.32 -6.78
CA GLY A 32 3.06 19.51 -5.55
C GLY A 32 2.20 19.37 -4.30
N TYR A 33 1.04 20.02 -4.27
CA TYR A 33 0.07 19.90 -3.17
C TYR A 33 -0.42 18.45 -2.95
N LEU A 34 -0.59 17.67 -4.04
CA LEU A 34 -0.95 16.26 -3.95
C LEU A 34 0.16 15.45 -3.26
N LEU A 35 1.44 15.72 -3.56
CA LEU A 35 2.57 15.06 -2.89
C LEU A 35 2.66 15.43 -1.41
N ASP A 36 2.43 16.70 -1.06
CA ASP A 36 2.37 17.16 0.33
C ASP A 36 1.20 16.51 1.09
N PHE A 37 0.05 16.38 0.44
CA PHE A 37 -1.09 15.66 0.99
C PHE A 37 -0.76 14.21 1.32
N LEU A 38 0.01 13.50 0.49
CA LEU A 38 0.44 12.13 0.80
C LEU A 38 1.28 12.08 2.07
N ASP A 39 2.20 13.04 2.24
CA ASP A 39 3.03 13.13 3.44
C ASP A 39 2.20 13.41 4.69
N GLU A 40 1.20 14.27 4.62
CA GLU A 40 0.29 14.53 5.74
C GLU A 40 -0.64 13.35 6.02
N ALA A 41 -1.28 12.82 4.99
CA ALA A 41 -2.29 11.79 5.10
C ALA A 41 -1.71 10.41 5.45
N GLN A 42 -0.43 10.16 5.11
CA GLN A 42 0.27 8.88 5.39
C GLN A 42 -0.56 7.66 4.94
N ILE A 43 -1.07 7.69 3.70
CA ILE A 43 -1.89 6.60 3.16
C ILE A 43 -1.05 5.32 3.08
N ASP A 44 -1.59 4.22 3.59
CA ASP A 44 -0.83 2.96 3.73
C ASP A 44 -0.57 2.29 2.38
N ARG A 45 -1.55 2.35 1.49
CA ARG A 45 -1.51 1.77 0.15
C ARG A 45 -2.09 2.78 -0.84
N ALA A 46 -1.23 3.60 -1.43
CA ALA A 46 -1.59 4.56 -2.46
C ALA A 46 -1.11 4.09 -3.83
N GLY A 47 -2.04 3.96 -4.79
CA GLY A 47 -1.75 3.73 -6.19
C GLY A 47 -1.97 4.97 -7.02
N CYS A 48 -1.29 5.09 -8.15
CA CYS A 48 -1.47 6.20 -9.09
C CYS A 48 -1.44 5.70 -10.53
N PHE A 49 -2.38 6.20 -11.33
CA PHE A 49 -2.38 6.06 -12.77
C PHE A 49 -2.05 7.40 -13.44
N ALA A 50 -1.30 7.37 -14.52
CA ALA A 50 -1.25 8.53 -15.43
C ALA A 50 -2.61 8.69 -16.10
N TYR A 51 -3.09 9.93 -16.25
CA TYR A 51 -4.31 10.17 -17.00
C TYR A 51 -4.20 9.60 -18.41
N SER A 52 -5.18 8.82 -18.81
CA SER A 52 -5.30 8.25 -20.14
C SER A 52 -6.51 8.85 -20.87
N PRO A 53 -6.33 9.49 -22.04
CA PRO A 53 -7.44 10.01 -22.82
C PRO A 53 -8.18 8.86 -23.53
N VAL A 54 -9.20 8.34 -22.86
CA VAL A 54 -10.07 7.29 -23.42
C VAL A 54 -11.11 7.93 -24.34
N ASP A 55 -11.35 7.34 -25.49
CA ASP A 55 -12.32 7.84 -26.47
C ASP A 55 -13.70 8.04 -25.83
N GLY A 56 -14.31 9.20 -26.10
CA GLY A 56 -15.62 9.57 -25.58
C GLY A 56 -15.62 10.13 -24.16
N ALA A 57 -14.48 10.19 -23.46
CA ALA A 57 -14.41 10.80 -22.15
C ALA A 57 -14.51 12.33 -22.23
N LEU A 58 -15.42 12.94 -21.45
CA LEU A 58 -15.62 14.40 -21.41
C LEU A 58 -14.35 15.15 -20.99
N ALA A 59 -13.50 14.54 -20.17
CA ALA A 59 -12.24 15.12 -19.73
C ALA A 59 -11.27 15.43 -20.89
N ASN A 60 -11.39 14.73 -22.03
CA ASN A 60 -10.58 15.02 -23.21
C ASN A 60 -10.90 16.38 -23.88
N GLN A 61 -12.04 16.99 -23.50
CA GLN A 61 -12.47 18.29 -24.01
C GLN A 61 -12.02 19.47 -23.12
N LEU A 62 -11.37 19.16 -21.99
CA LEU A 62 -10.85 20.18 -21.09
C LEU A 62 -9.60 20.83 -21.69
N ASP A 63 -9.44 22.12 -21.35
CA ASP A 63 -8.28 22.89 -21.77
C ASP A 63 -6.99 22.41 -21.09
N ASN A 64 -5.85 22.76 -21.69
CA ASN A 64 -4.51 22.47 -21.18
C ASN A 64 -4.24 20.97 -20.93
N PRO A 65 -4.34 20.12 -21.97
CA PRO A 65 -3.96 18.72 -21.85
C PRO A 65 -2.48 18.59 -21.48
N ILE A 66 -2.18 17.70 -20.54
CA ILE A 66 -0.80 17.46 -20.09
C ILE A 66 -0.12 16.47 -21.04
N PRO A 67 1.10 16.76 -21.54
CA PRO A 67 1.87 15.82 -22.37
C PRO A 67 2.08 14.47 -21.65
N GLU A 68 2.06 13.39 -22.44
CA GLU A 68 2.18 12.02 -21.91
C GLU A 68 3.43 11.84 -21.04
N GLN A 69 4.57 12.38 -21.48
CA GLN A 69 5.81 12.31 -20.72
C GLN A 69 5.66 12.91 -19.32
N ILE A 70 5.02 14.08 -19.20
CA ILE A 70 4.81 14.75 -17.91
C ILE A 70 3.84 13.95 -17.03
N ARG A 71 2.80 13.34 -17.63
CA ARG A 71 1.86 12.47 -16.90
C ARG A 71 2.58 11.27 -16.26
N GLU A 72 3.47 10.62 -17.04
CA GLU A 72 4.26 9.48 -16.55
C GLU A 72 5.32 9.91 -15.52
N GLU A 73 5.96 11.06 -15.70
CA GLU A 73 6.90 11.61 -14.70
C GLU A 73 6.18 11.89 -13.37
N ARG A 74 5.01 12.52 -13.40
CA ARG A 74 4.19 12.76 -12.20
C ARG A 74 3.74 11.47 -11.53
N ARG A 75 3.26 10.49 -12.32
CA ARG A 75 2.92 9.16 -11.80
C ARG A 75 4.11 8.51 -11.11
N ALA A 76 5.29 8.54 -11.71
CA ALA A 76 6.50 7.97 -11.14
C ALA A 76 6.92 8.66 -9.83
N GLN A 77 6.86 10.00 -9.77
CA GLN A 77 7.14 10.77 -8.55
C GLN A 77 6.14 10.43 -7.43
N PHE A 78 4.83 10.35 -7.77
CA PHE A 78 3.79 9.96 -6.82
C PHE A 78 4.07 8.56 -6.26
N MET A 79 4.34 7.58 -7.13
CA MET A 79 4.59 6.19 -6.71
C MET A 79 5.84 6.07 -5.84
N ALA A 80 6.91 6.79 -6.14
CA ALA A 80 8.12 6.82 -5.31
C ALA A 80 7.82 7.39 -3.90
N LYS A 81 7.02 8.44 -3.81
CA LYS A 81 6.57 9.01 -2.53
C LYS A 81 5.69 8.02 -1.76
N ALA A 82 4.72 7.41 -2.43
CA ALA A 82 3.81 6.43 -1.83
C ALA A 82 4.55 5.20 -1.29
N GLU A 83 5.57 4.72 -2.03
CA GLU A 83 6.44 3.63 -1.59
C GLU A 83 7.19 3.97 -0.31
N GLN A 84 7.81 5.15 -0.23
CA GLN A 84 8.52 5.60 0.98
C GLN A 84 7.59 5.65 2.20
N ILE A 85 6.35 6.14 2.02
CA ILE A 85 5.34 6.19 3.09
C ILE A 85 4.96 4.77 3.51
N SER A 86 4.69 3.88 2.56
CA SER A 86 4.34 2.48 2.82
C SER A 86 5.43 1.77 3.63
N ILE A 87 6.70 1.90 3.23
CA ILE A 87 7.85 1.32 3.93
C ILE A 87 7.92 1.83 5.38
N LYS A 88 7.81 3.15 5.58
CA LYS A 88 7.83 3.75 6.93
C LYS A 88 6.67 3.25 7.80
N ARG A 89 5.49 3.08 7.23
CA ARG A 89 4.31 2.59 7.96
C ARG A 89 4.44 1.10 8.30
N LEU A 90 4.96 0.27 7.40
CA LEU A 90 5.23 -1.13 7.67
C LEU A 90 6.30 -1.31 8.75
N ALA A 91 7.35 -0.51 8.72
CA ALA A 91 8.39 -0.53 9.76
C ALA A 91 7.82 -0.27 11.18
N LYS A 92 6.78 0.56 11.31
CA LYS A 92 6.09 0.81 12.59
C LYS A 92 5.30 -0.41 13.12
N LYS A 93 5.11 -1.45 12.30
CA LYS A 93 4.46 -2.70 12.73
C LYS A 93 5.45 -3.68 13.38
N VAL A 94 6.76 -3.48 13.24
CA VAL A 94 7.77 -4.33 13.88
C VAL A 94 7.57 -4.36 15.39
N GLY A 95 7.58 -5.55 15.98
CA GLY A 95 7.28 -5.82 17.37
C GLY A 95 5.77 -5.96 17.69
N LYS A 96 4.87 -5.64 16.75
CA LYS A 96 3.42 -5.78 16.97
C LYS A 96 2.95 -7.19 16.63
N ARG A 97 1.93 -7.66 17.35
CA ARG A 97 1.19 -8.89 16.99
C ARG A 97 0.09 -8.56 16.00
N ILE A 98 0.06 -9.32 14.91
CA ILE A 98 -0.95 -9.20 13.85
C ILE A 98 -1.63 -10.54 13.58
N GLN A 99 -2.80 -10.48 12.96
CA GLN A 99 -3.45 -11.67 12.38
C GLN A 99 -2.97 -11.84 10.93
N VAL A 100 -2.69 -13.07 10.56
CA VAL A 100 -2.24 -13.45 9.21
C VAL A 100 -3.11 -14.59 8.73
N LEU A 101 -3.75 -14.41 7.60
CA LEU A 101 -4.39 -15.49 6.84
C LEU A 101 -3.31 -16.19 6.01
N ILE A 102 -3.12 -17.47 6.21
CA ILE A 102 -2.17 -18.28 5.42
C ILE A 102 -2.80 -18.59 4.06
N ASP A 103 -2.18 -18.14 2.98
CA ASP A 103 -2.60 -18.42 1.61
C ASP A 103 -1.95 -19.71 1.08
N ARG A 104 -0.67 -19.93 1.42
CA ARG A 104 0.07 -21.14 1.04
C ARG A 104 1.16 -21.48 2.05
N VAL A 105 1.60 -22.72 2.02
CA VAL A 105 2.67 -23.25 2.89
C VAL A 105 3.72 -23.91 1.99
N ASP A 106 4.98 -23.71 2.33
CA ASP A 106 6.15 -24.34 1.72
C ASP A 106 7.17 -24.77 2.79
N ASP A 107 8.32 -25.29 2.37
CA ASP A 107 9.38 -25.75 3.28
C ASP A 107 10.01 -24.60 4.10
N SER A 108 9.86 -23.35 3.66
CA SER A 108 10.37 -22.14 4.33
C SER A 108 9.38 -21.54 5.33
N GLY A 109 8.18 -22.13 5.47
CA GLY A 109 7.14 -21.67 6.40
C GLY A 109 5.80 -21.42 5.73
N GLY A 110 5.21 -20.25 5.95
CA GLY A 110 3.94 -19.83 5.34
C GLY A 110 4.06 -18.51 4.60
N ILE A 111 3.22 -18.35 3.61
CA ILE A 111 2.98 -17.07 2.93
C ILE A 111 1.51 -16.74 3.08
N GLY A 112 1.23 -15.49 3.48
CA GLY A 112 -0.13 -15.06 3.73
C GLY A 112 -0.29 -13.55 3.65
N ARG A 113 -1.38 -13.06 4.19
CA ARG A 113 -1.81 -11.67 4.18
C ARG A 113 -2.25 -11.21 5.57
N SER A 114 -1.99 -9.95 5.88
CA SER A 114 -2.62 -9.29 7.02
C SER A 114 -3.96 -8.63 6.62
N ILE A 115 -4.69 -8.12 7.60
CA ILE A 115 -5.93 -7.37 7.36
C ILE A 115 -5.74 -6.14 6.44
N GLY A 116 -4.50 -5.66 6.30
CA GLY A 116 -4.17 -4.49 5.48
C GLY A 116 -3.76 -4.81 4.05
N ASP A 117 -3.73 -6.08 3.66
CA ASP A 117 -3.17 -6.51 2.38
C ASP A 117 -4.26 -7.08 1.47
N ALA A 118 -4.37 -6.55 0.25
CA ALA A 118 -5.24 -7.11 -0.78
C ALA A 118 -4.55 -8.29 -1.48
N PRO A 119 -5.32 -9.33 -1.85
CA PRO A 119 -4.78 -10.48 -2.57
C PRO A 119 -4.09 -10.05 -3.88
N GLU A 120 -2.89 -10.57 -4.13
CA GLU A 120 -2.15 -10.45 -5.40
C GLU A 120 -1.76 -9.03 -5.83
N ILE A 121 -2.09 -8.00 -5.02
CA ILE A 121 -1.84 -6.59 -5.37
C ILE A 121 -0.79 -5.97 -4.45
N ASP A 122 -0.84 -6.30 -3.15
CA ASP A 122 0.07 -5.74 -2.14
C ASP A 122 1.24 -6.68 -1.83
N GLY A 123 2.09 -6.26 -0.88
CA GLY A 123 3.10 -7.11 -0.31
C GLY A 123 2.50 -8.33 0.41
N LEU A 124 3.35 -9.26 0.77
CA LEU A 124 2.95 -10.48 1.47
C LEU A 124 3.50 -10.50 2.89
N VAL A 125 2.93 -11.39 3.68
CA VAL A 125 3.43 -11.71 5.02
C VAL A 125 4.10 -13.08 4.97
N ARG A 126 5.44 -13.09 5.15
CA ARG A 126 6.21 -14.33 5.29
C ARG A 126 6.18 -14.77 6.74
N VAL A 127 5.64 -15.95 6.97
CA VAL A 127 5.57 -16.57 8.30
C VAL A 127 6.72 -17.55 8.42
N LEU A 128 7.64 -17.30 9.34
CA LEU A 128 8.74 -18.22 9.58
C LEU A 128 8.23 -19.61 10.03
N PRO A 129 8.99 -20.69 9.78
CA PRO A 129 8.63 -22.01 10.27
C PRO A 129 8.29 -21.99 11.76
N PRO A 130 7.30 -22.76 12.21
CA PRO A 130 6.95 -22.76 13.61
C PRO A 130 8.10 -23.28 14.46
N SER A 131 8.35 -22.65 15.61
CA SER A 131 9.40 -23.04 16.56
C SER A 131 9.22 -24.45 17.12
N LYS A 132 7.98 -24.97 17.09
CA LYS A 132 7.68 -26.36 17.49
C LYS A 132 7.54 -27.25 16.26
N PRO A 133 8.38 -28.30 16.08
CA PRO A 133 8.33 -29.20 14.91
C PRO A 133 7.00 -29.93 14.71
N SER A 134 6.22 -30.09 15.78
CA SER A 134 4.89 -30.73 15.75
C SER A 134 3.79 -29.81 15.19
N LYS A 135 4.02 -28.49 15.12
CA LYS A 135 3.07 -27.53 14.59
C LYS A 135 3.29 -27.39 13.09
N ARG A 136 2.21 -27.35 12.31
CA ARG A 136 2.24 -27.09 10.89
C ARG A 136 1.16 -26.05 10.56
N TYR A 137 1.48 -25.11 9.66
CA TYR A 137 0.49 -24.19 9.13
C TYR A 137 -0.36 -24.88 8.06
N ARG A 138 -1.55 -24.36 7.85
CA ARG A 138 -2.48 -24.82 6.80
C ARG A 138 -2.97 -23.62 5.99
N ALA A 139 -3.08 -23.79 4.69
CA ALA A 139 -3.74 -22.79 3.84
C ALA A 139 -5.19 -22.58 4.32
N GLY A 140 -5.63 -21.32 4.38
CA GLY A 140 -6.92 -20.91 4.93
C GLY A 140 -6.96 -20.71 6.45
N GLU A 141 -5.87 -21.02 7.16
CA GLU A 141 -5.78 -20.81 8.60
C GLU A 141 -5.47 -19.33 8.92
N ILE A 142 -6.12 -18.80 9.96
CA ILE A 142 -5.77 -17.48 10.53
C ILE A 142 -4.92 -17.70 11.77
N ILE A 143 -3.70 -17.21 11.74
CA ILE A 143 -2.76 -17.28 12.85
C ILE A 143 -2.54 -15.90 13.47
N ARG A 144 -2.04 -15.88 14.73
CA ARG A 144 -1.48 -14.68 15.36
C ARG A 144 0.03 -14.79 15.37
N ALA A 145 0.71 -13.78 14.85
CA ALA A 145 2.16 -13.75 14.73
C ALA A 145 2.72 -12.38 15.10
N THR A 146 3.98 -12.32 15.51
CA THR A 146 4.70 -11.09 15.82
C THR A 146 5.50 -10.66 14.60
N VAL A 147 5.38 -9.40 14.20
CA VAL A 147 6.21 -8.84 13.12
C VAL A 147 7.63 -8.66 13.61
N ILE A 148 8.58 -9.35 13.00
CA ILE A 148 10.01 -9.27 13.34
C ILE A 148 10.80 -8.34 12.42
N SER A 149 10.33 -8.17 11.17
CA SER A 149 10.93 -7.22 10.25
C SER A 149 9.97 -6.84 9.11
N SER A 150 10.32 -5.78 8.38
CA SER A 150 9.67 -5.39 7.13
C SER A 150 10.73 -5.24 6.03
N GLN A 151 10.41 -5.65 4.82
CA GLN A 151 11.28 -5.57 3.65
C GLN A 151 10.49 -5.12 2.43
N GLY A 152 10.73 -3.88 1.97
CA GLY A 152 9.91 -3.28 0.92
C GLY A 152 8.45 -3.21 1.36
N HIS A 153 7.58 -3.91 0.64
CA HIS A 153 6.15 -4.00 0.93
C HIS A 153 5.76 -5.25 1.76
N ASP A 154 6.71 -6.11 2.07
CA ASP A 154 6.50 -7.37 2.79
C ASP A 154 6.73 -7.22 4.29
N LEU A 155 6.06 -8.08 5.06
CA LEU A 155 6.32 -8.30 6.47
C LEU A 155 6.88 -9.70 6.70
N ILE A 156 7.78 -9.83 7.67
CA ILE A 156 8.27 -11.12 8.16
C ILE A 156 7.78 -11.28 9.60
N VAL A 157 7.16 -12.41 9.88
CA VAL A 157 6.54 -12.68 11.19
C VAL A 157 6.94 -14.05 11.74
N GLU A 158 6.86 -14.19 13.07
CA GLU A 158 7.05 -15.45 13.79
C GLU A 158 5.88 -15.74 14.74
N THR A 159 5.65 -17.05 15.09
CA THR A 159 4.57 -17.50 16.02
C THR A 159 5.08 -18.03 17.33
#